data_34eaf98ff01737bd41c8d3c05fdbadbf
#
_entry.id   34eaf98ff01737bd41c8d3c05fdbadbf
#
_cell.length_a   1.000
_cell.length_b   1.000
_cell.length_c   1.000
_cell.angle_alpha   90.00
_cell.angle_beta   90.00
_cell.angle_gamma   90.00
#
_symmetry.space_group_name_H-M   'P 1'
#
loop_
_entity.id
_entity.type
_entity.pdbx_description
1 polymer ?
#
loop_
_entity_poly.entity_id
_entity_poly.type
_entity_poly.pdbx_seq_one_letter_code
_entity_poly.pdbx_strand_id
1 'polypeptide(L)'
;MKIALLHTAESNISIFQKAASEIGLPQGALHHEVRADLLAAAEKAGGLTQEIARETGAALLELARNADAVVLACSTLGPAIAEVENAIEVPVLRVDAALAKKAVKSGGLVVAICAVETTRAPTTRLFTEAAQSTGAQVEIRLVPGAWELFKTGDRAGYLAAIAEAAEAAYDDGATIVALAQASMAGAADLVANGPKPLSSPTAGLAAAVELLSMRS
;
A
#
# COMPACT_ATOMS: atom_id res chain seq x y z
N MET A 1 11.15 -15.19 -12.48
CA MET A 1 10.11 -14.31 -11.93
C MET A 1 10.73 -12.96 -11.61
N LYS A 2 10.22 -11.90 -12.25
CA LYS A 2 10.66 -10.52 -12.08
C LYS A 2 9.42 -9.64 -11.79
N ILE A 3 9.36 -9.02 -10.63
CA ILE A 3 8.27 -8.14 -10.20
C ILE A 3 8.78 -6.70 -10.23
N ALA A 4 8.19 -5.84 -11.04
CA ALA A 4 8.51 -4.42 -11.06
C ALA A 4 7.58 -3.67 -10.09
N LEU A 5 8.15 -2.71 -9.34
CA LEU A 5 7.43 -1.91 -8.37
C LEU A 5 7.56 -0.43 -8.72
N LEU A 6 6.41 0.26 -8.78
CA LEU A 6 6.35 1.70 -8.87
C LEU A 6 6.12 2.30 -7.48
N HIS A 7 7.12 3.01 -6.98
CA HIS A 7 7.11 3.71 -5.69
C HIS A 7 6.97 5.22 -5.85
N THR A 8 6.61 5.88 -4.77
CA THR A 8 6.63 7.36 -4.66
C THR A 8 7.56 7.86 -3.54
N ALA A 9 8.32 6.95 -2.92
CA ALA A 9 9.36 7.29 -1.94
C ALA A 9 10.48 6.24 -2.00
N GLU A 10 11.74 6.69 -2.04
CA GLU A 10 12.90 5.79 -2.07
C GLU A 10 13.02 4.90 -0.83
N SER A 11 12.60 5.43 0.33
CA SER A 11 12.58 4.67 1.58
C SER A 11 11.75 3.39 1.53
N ASN A 12 10.82 3.27 0.57
CA ASN A 12 10.01 2.07 0.39
C ASN A 12 10.81 0.91 -0.23
N ILE A 13 11.91 1.17 -0.95
CA ILE A 13 12.74 0.13 -1.57
C ILE A 13 13.18 -0.89 -0.52
N SER A 14 13.81 -0.43 0.56
CA SER A 14 14.29 -1.31 1.63
C SER A 14 13.15 -2.07 2.34
N ILE A 15 11.98 -1.45 2.45
CA ILE A 15 10.79 -2.05 3.07
C ILE A 15 10.29 -3.23 2.21
N PHE A 16 10.21 -3.03 0.89
CA PHE A 16 9.79 -4.10 -0.03
C PHE A 16 10.85 -5.20 -0.16
N GLN A 17 12.14 -4.86 -0.11
CA GLN A 17 13.22 -5.86 -0.07
C GLN A 17 13.14 -6.74 1.18
N LYS A 18 12.86 -6.14 2.36
CA LYS A 18 12.61 -6.89 3.59
C LYS A 18 11.41 -7.81 3.45
N ALA A 19 10.27 -7.27 2.97
CA ALA A 19 9.06 -8.06 2.74
C ALA A 19 9.28 -9.21 1.75
N ALA A 20 10.05 -8.99 0.68
CA ALA A 20 10.40 -10.04 -0.30
C ALA A 20 11.21 -11.17 0.35
N SER A 21 12.19 -10.83 1.18
CA SER A 21 12.97 -11.80 1.94
C SER A 21 12.10 -12.61 2.91
N GLU A 22 11.16 -11.96 3.59
CA GLU A 22 10.23 -12.61 4.53
C GLU A 22 9.33 -13.66 3.86
N ILE A 23 8.95 -13.44 2.60
CA ILE A 23 8.14 -14.40 1.82
C ILE A 23 8.97 -15.34 0.93
N GLY A 24 10.29 -15.32 1.07
CA GLY A 24 11.19 -16.23 0.36
C GLY A 24 11.42 -15.93 -1.11
N LEU A 25 11.21 -14.70 -1.57
CA LEU A 25 11.53 -14.29 -2.93
C LEU A 25 13.04 -14.29 -3.15
N PRO A 26 13.53 -14.74 -4.31
CA PRO A 26 14.96 -14.76 -4.59
C PRO A 26 15.51 -13.33 -4.69
N GLN A 27 16.78 -13.18 -4.34
CA GLN A 27 17.48 -11.90 -4.50
C GLN A 27 17.46 -11.49 -5.99
N GLY A 28 17.16 -10.20 -6.26
CA GLY A 28 17.02 -9.68 -7.62
C GLY A 28 15.66 -9.92 -8.29
N ALA A 29 14.69 -10.55 -7.60
CA ALA A 29 13.34 -10.69 -8.13
C ALA A 29 12.60 -9.36 -8.26
N LEU A 30 12.98 -8.34 -7.49
CA LEU A 30 12.34 -7.02 -7.51
C LEU A 30 13.13 -6.02 -8.36
N HIS A 31 12.40 -5.27 -9.19
CA HIS A 31 12.88 -4.09 -9.88
C HIS A 31 12.12 -2.87 -9.36
N HIS A 32 12.84 -1.85 -8.91
CA HIS A 32 12.25 -0.67 -8.27
C HIS A 32 12.37 0.55 -9.17
N GLU A 33 11.27 1.25 -9.37
CA GLU A 33 11.17 2.57 -9.98
C GLU A 33 10.58 3.54 -8.97
N VAL A 34 11.14 4.74 -8.84
CA VAL A 34 10.67 5.76 -7.88
C VAL A 34 10.24 7.02 -8.62
N ARG A 35 8.97 7.39 -8.48
CA ARG A 35 8.33 8.57 -9.06
C ARG A 35 7.74 9.44 -7.95
N ALA A 36 8.61 10.05 -7.14
CA ALA A 36 8.20 10.96 -6.07
C ALA A 36 7.47 12.21 -6.59
N ASP A 37 7.79 12.63 -7.81
CA ASP A 37 7.14 13.73 -8.53
C ASP A 37 5.63 13.53 -8.69
N LEU A 38 5.18 12.30 -8.96
CA LEU A 38 3.76 11.98 -9.13
C LEU A 38 2.96 12.14 -7.83
N LEU A 39 3.54 11.75 -6.69
CA LEU A 39 2.88 11.97 -5.40
C LEU A 39 2.85 13.45 -5.04
N ALA A 40 3.95 14.18 -5.24
CA ALA A 40 4.01 15.61 -4.99
C ALA A 40 2.99 16.38 -5.84
N ALA A 41 2.83 16.01 -7.12
CA ALA A 41 1.81 16.58 -7.99
C ALA A 41 0.39 16.30 -7.47
N ALA A 42 0.11 15.06 -7.03
CA ALA A 42 -1.18 14.69 -6.47
C ALA A 42 -1.50 15.42 -5.16
N GLU A 43 -0.51 15.58 -4.28
CA GLU A 43 -0.67 16.37 -3.04
C GLU A 43 -1.00 17.84 -3.36
N LYS A 44 -0.28 18.44 -4.30
CA LYS A 44 -0.52 19.82 -4.74
C LYS A 44 -1.90 20.00 -5.36
N ALA A 45 -2.39 19.01 -6.10
CA ALA A 45 -3.71 19.02 -6.73
C ALA A 45 -4.85 18.62 -5.78
N GLY A 46 -4.55 18.18 -4.54
CA GLY A 46 -5.53 17.66 -3.59
C GLY A 46 -6.05 16.26 -3.92
N GLY A 47 -5.39 15.52 -4.82
CA GLY A 47 -5.74 14.16 -5.22
C GLY A 47 -5.24 13.78 -6.60
N LEU A 48 -5.62 12.57 -7.05
CA LEU A 48 -5.27 12.06 -8.38
C LEU A 48 -6.08 12.78 -9.47
N THR A 49 -5.41 13.55 -10.31
CA THR A 49 -6.01 14.13 -11.53
C THR A 49 -5.87 13.17 -12.71
N GLN A 50 -6.62 13.41 -13.79
CA GLN A 50 -6.52 12.59 -15.01
C GLN A 50 -5.14 12.69 -15.68
N GLU A 51 -4.47 13.84 -15.58
CA GLU A 51 -3.10 14.02 -16.08
C GLU A 51 -2.13 13.15 -15.32
N ILE A 52 -2.16 13.22 -13.97
CA ILE A 52 -1.31 12.40 -13.10
C ILE A 52 -1.61 10.90 -13.29
N ALA A 53 -2.89 10.54 -13.49
CA ALA A 53 -3.27 9.16 -13.76
C ALA A 53 -2.65 8.65 -15.07
N ARG A 54 -2.66 9.45 -16.15
CA ARG A 54 -2.03 9.11 -17.43
C ARG A 54 -0.52 8.97 -17.32
N GLU A 55 0.16 9.87 -16.60
CA GLU A 55 1.60 9.77 -16.36
C GLU A 55 1.97 8.53 -15.53
N THR A 56 1.17 8.23 -14.50
CA THR A 56 1.32 7.00 -13.71
C THR A 56 1.13 5.78 -14.59
N GLY A 57 0.10 5.77 -15.43
CA GLY A 57 -0.16 4.71 -16.40
C GLY A 57 1.01 4.50 -17.37
N ALA A 58 1.61 5.58 -17.89
CA ALA A 58 2.77 5.48 -18.76
C ALA A 58 3.97 4.83 -18.06
N ALA A 59 4.22 5.15 -16.79
CA ALA A 59 5.27 4.52 -15.99
C ALA A 59 4.98 3.02 -15.76
N LEU A 60 3.74 2.64 -15.48
CA LEU A 60 3.34 1.23 -15.32
C LEU A 60 3.51 0.44 -16.63
N LEU A 61 3.15 1.02 -17.78
CA LEU A 61 3.36 0.41 -19.11
C LEU A 61 4.84 0.17 -19.39
N GLU A 62 5.71 1.12 -19.05
CA GLU A 62 7.16 0.96 -19.26
C GLU A 62 7.72 -0.17 -18.40
N LEU A 63 7.33 -0.23 -17.13
CA LEU A 63 7.74 -1.31 -16.22
C LEU A 63 7.27 -2.68 -16.70
N ALA A 64 6.08 -2.78 -17.27
CA ALA A 64 5.49 -4.02 -17.75
C ALA A 64 6.28 -4.68 -18.90
N ARG A 65 7.06 -3.91 -19.67
CA ARG A 65 7.84 -4.43 -20.81
C ARG A 65 8.90 -5.45 -20.41
N ASN A 66 9.39 -5.36 -19.18
CA ASN A 66 10.51 -6.18 -18.71
C ASN A 66 10.23 -6.88 -17.38
N ALA A 67 8.96 -7.10 -17.03
CA ALA A 67 8.54 -7.74 -15.79
C ALA A 67 7.46 -8.79 -16.04
N ASP A 68 7.36 -9.76 -15.14
CA ASP A 68 6.29 -10.77 -15.14
C ASP A 68 5.04 -10.25 -14.43
N ALA A 69 5.19 -9.27 -13.53
CA ALA A 69 4.10 -8.54 -12.88
C ALA A 69 4.55 -7.11 -12.52
N VAL A 70 3.59 -6.19 -12.45
CA VAL A 70 3.82 -4.81 -11.99
C VAL A 70 3.02 -4.55 -10.73
N VAL A 71 3.64 -3.90 -9.74
CA VAL A 71 3.04 -3.58 -8.45
C VAL A 71 3.11 -2.07 -8.21
N LEU A 72 1.96 -1.43 -8.10
CA LEU A 72 1.86 -0.02 -7.71
C LEU A 72 1.79 0.09 -6.18
N ALA A 73 2.80 0.72 -5.60
CA ALA A 73 3.01 0.81 -4.16
C ALA A 73 2.56 2.16 -3.54
N CYS A 74 1.66 2.88 -4.21
CA CYS A 74 1.12 4.16 -3.75
C CYS A 74 -0.40 4.17 -3.81
N SER A 75 -1.06 4.31 -2.64
CA SER A 75 -2.52 4.31 -2.55
C SER A 75 -3.16 5.53 -3.20
N THR A 76 -2.51 6.71 -3.13
CA THR A 76 -2.98 7.93 -3.80
C THR A 76 -3.05 7.74 -5.32
N LEU A 77 -2.05 7.09 -5.91
CA LEU A 77 -1.98 6.82 -7.35
C LEU A 77 -2.71 5.53 -7.75
N GLY A 78 -3.13 4.71 -6.79
CA GLY A 78 -3.74 3.40 -7.01
C GLY A 78 -4.83 3.37 -8.09
N PRO A 79 -5.78 4.31 -8.13
CA PRO A 79 -6.82 4.33 -9.16
C PRO A 79 -6.31 4.49 -10.61
N ALA A 80 -5.06 4.98 -10.81
CA ALA A 80 -4.47 5.11 -12.14
C ALA A 80 -4.26 3.78 -12.88
N ILE A 81 -4.34 2.63 -12.18
CA ILE A 81 -4.30 1.32 -12.84
C ILE A 81 -5.39 1.20 -13.92
N ALA A 82 -6.55 1.82 -13.72
CA ALA A 82 -7.63 1.81 -14.70
C ALA A 82 -7.23 2.38 -16.07
N GLU A 83 -6.24 3.29 -16.14
CA GLU A 83 -5.72 3.85 -17.40
C GLU A 83 -4.99 2.81 -18.27
N VAL A 84 -4.53 1.70 -17.67
CA VAL A 84 -3.67 0.73 -18.34
C VAL A 84 -4.16 -0.71 -18.27
N GLU A 85 -5.24 -0.98 -17.57
CA GLU A 85 -5.77 -2.32 -17.31
C GLU A 85 -5.98 -3.14 -18.60
N ASN A 86 -6.41 -2.48 -19.69
CA ASN A 86 -6.62 -3.11 -20.99
C ASN A 86 -5.41 -3.06 -21.93
N ALA A 87 -4.31 -2.43 -21.52
CA ALA A 87 -3.11 -2.22 -22.35
C ALA A 87 -1.90 -3.02 -21.87
N ILE A 88 -1.97 -3.65 -20.70
CA ILE A 88 -0.90 -4.44 -20.08
C ILE A 88 -1.28 -5.91 -20.11
N GLU A 89 -0.40 -6.75 -20.64
CA GLU A 89 -0.59 -8.22 -20.71
C GLU A 89 -0.22 -8.92 -19.40
N VAL A 90 0.70 -8.34 -18.63
CA VAL A 90 1.12 -8.89 -17.33
C VAL A 90 0.21 -8.40 -16.20
N PRO A 91 0.09 -9.14 -15.08
CA PRO A 91 -0.67 -8.68 -13.93
C PRO A 91 -0.18 -7.31 -13.42
N VAL A 92 -1.12 -6.40 -13.22
CA VAL A 92 -0.88 -5.13 -12.52
C VAL A 92 -1.68 -5.13 -11.23
N LEU A 93 -0.99 -4.92 -10.10
CA LEU A 93 -1.58 -5.00 -8.77
C LEU A 93 -1.39 -3.71 -7.99
N ARG A 94 -2.33 -3.47 -7.09
CA ARG A 94 -2.18 -2.47 -6.03
C ARG A 94 -1.86 -3.19 -4.72
N VAL A 95 -0.84 -2.73 -4.01
CA VAL A 95 -0.50 -3.30 -2.69
C VAL A 95 -1.61 -3.10 -1.66
N ASP A 96 -2.31 -1.98 -1.74
CA ASP A 96 -3.42 -1.65 -0.85
C ASP A 96 -4.67 -2.51 -1.11
N ALA A 97 -4.91 -2.94 -2.36
CA ALA A 97 -6.00 -3.86 -2.68
C ALA A 97 -5.78 -5.24 -2.06
N ALA A 98 -4.55 -5.75 -2.10
CA ALA A 98 -4.19 -7.00 -1.44
C ALA A 98 -4.32 -6.91 0.08
N LEU A 99 -3.90 -5.77 0.66
CA LEU A 99 -4.06 -5.49 2.08
C LEU A 99 -5.54 -5.44 2.47
N ALA A 100 -6.38 -4.70 1.74
CA ALA A 100 -7.80 -4.58 2.01
C ALA A 100 -8.49 -5.96 2.00
N LYS A 101 -8.27 -6.77 0.95
CA LYS A 101 -8.80 -8.14 0.86
C LYS A 101 -8.40 -9.00 2.06
N LYS A 102 -7.13 -8.92 2.48
CA LYS A 102 -6.62 -9.67 3.62
C LYS A 102 -7.24 -9.18 4.94
N ALA A 103 -7.37 -7.87 5.11
CA ALA A 103 -7.87 -7.26 6.34
C ALA A 103 -9.34 -7.61 6.59
N VAL A 104 -10.19 -7.59 5.57
CA VAL A 104 -11.64 -7.83 5.71
C VAL A 104 -12.02 -9.31 5.76
N LYS A 105 -11.09 -10.22 5.50
CA LYS A 105 -11.36 -11.66 5.34
C LYS A 105 -12.06 -12.30 6.54
N SER A 106 -11.70 -11.88 7.74
CA SER A 106 -12.24 -12.46 9.00
C SER A 106 -13.49 -11.75 9.50
N GLY A 107 -13.98 -10.72 8.81
CA GLY A 107 -15.08 -9.88 9.33
C GLY A 107 -14.64 -9.01 10.52
N GLY A 108 -15.63 -8.51 11.28
CA GLY A 108 -15.39 -7.66 12.45
C GLY A 108 -15.06 -6.20 12.08
N LEU A 109 -14.54 -5.44 13.06
CA LEU A 109 -14.14 -4.04 12.86
C LEU A 109 -12.70 -3.99 12.34
N VAL A 110 -12.53 -3.50 11.12
CA VAL A 110 -11.24 -3.25 10.47
C VAL A 110 -10.95 -1.75 10.50
N VAL A 111 -9.85 -1.35 11.13
CA VAL A 111 -9.38 0.04 11.11
C VAL A 111 -8.18 0.14 10.19
N ALA A 112 -8.30 0.91 9.09
CA ALA A 112 -7.19 1.21 8.21
C ALA A 112 -6.60 2.59 8.54
N ILE A 113 -5.30 2.61 8.84
CA ILE A 113 -4.56 3.80 9.25
C ILE A 113 -3.87 4.44 8.04
N CYS A 114 -4.05 5.75 7.88
CA CYS A 114 -3.44 6.61 6.87
C CYS A 114 -2.66 7.75 7.52
N ALA A 115 -1.59 8.23 6.87
CA ALA A 115 -0.86 9.44 7.27
C ALA A 115 -1.01 10.58 6.25
N VAL A 116 -1.32 10.27 5.00
CA VAL A 116 -1.45 11.25 3.90
C VAL A 116 -2.93 11.46 3.57
N GLU A 117 -3.39 12.73 3.61
CA GLU A 117 -4.81 13.06 3.35
C GLU A 117 -5.27 12.58 1.97
N THR A 118 -4.44 12.73 0.93
CA THR A 118 -4.77 12.28 -0.43
C THR A 118 -4.96 10.75 -0.54
N THR A 119 -4.47 9.99 0.44
CA THR A 119 -4.65 8.54 0.55
C THR A 119 -6.03 8.16 1.11
N ARG A 120 -6.66 9.03 1.90
CA ARG A 120 -7.89 8.71 2.64
C ARG A 120 -9.04 8.28 1.74
N ALA A 121 -9.38 9.08 0.74
CA ALA A 121 -10.51 8.76 -0.15
C ALA A 121 -10.31 7.46 -0.95
N PRO A 122 -9.17 7.23 -1.63
CA PRO A 122 -8.93 5.95 -2.31
C PRO A 122 -8.89 4.75 -1.35
N THR A 123 -8.36 4.90 -0.13
CA THR A 123 -8.35 3.84 0.87
C THR A 123 -9.77 3.52 1.34
N THR A 124 -10.59 4.54 1.63
CA THR A 124 -11.99 4.35 2.03
C THR A 124 -12.74 3.53 0.99
N ARG A 125 -12.66 3.95 -0.28
CA ARG A 125 -13.34 3.23 -1.37
C ARG A 125 -12.91 1.77 -1.44
N LEU A 126 -11.60 1.54 -1.45
CA LEU A 126 -11.02 0.21 -1.61
C LEU A 126 -11.40 -0.75 -0.48
N PHE A 127 -11.30 -0.31 0.77
CA PHE A 127 -11.65 -1.14 1.92
C PHE A 127 -13.16 -1.37 2.03
N THR A 128 -13.98 -0.35 1.71
CA THR A 128 -15.44 -0.50 1.68
C THR A 128 -15.88 -1.51 0.61
N GLU A 129 -15.32 -1.43 -0.59
CA GLU A 129 -15.58 -2.39 -1.67
C GLU A 129 -15.17 -3.81 -1.27
N ALA A 130 -13.98 -3.98 -0.69
CA ALA A 130 -13.51 -5.28 -0.22
C ALA A 130 -14.43 -5.86 0.89
N ALA A 131 -14.95 -5.02 1.78
CA ALA A 131 -15.81 -5.44 2.88
C ALA A 131 -17.20 -5.93 2.45
N GLN A 132 -17.67 -5.54 1.26
CA GLN A 132 -19.00 -5.97 0.77
C GLN A 132 -19.16 -7.50 0.72
N SER A 133 -18.08 -8.23 0.46
CA SER A 133 -18.10 -9.69 0.37
C SER A 133 -18.04 -10.41 1.71
N THR A 134 -17.68 -9.73 2.81
CA THR A 134 -17.41 -10.33 4.11
C THR A 134 -18.30 -9.78 5.23
N GLY A 135 -18.95 -8.63 5.00
CA GLY A 135 -19.70 -7.92 6.03
C GLY A 135 -18.83 -7.25 7.12
N ALA A 136 -17.52 -7.13 6.90
CA ALA A 136 -16.64 -6.41 7.81
C ALA A 136 -17.04 -4.93 7.91
N GLN A 137 -16.99 -4.37 9.11
CA GLN A 137 -17.12 -2.94 9.32
C GLN A 137 -15.77 -2.28 9.08
N VAL A 138 -15.74 -1.17 8.36
CA VAL A 138 -14.49 -0.48 8.00
C VAL A 138 -14.48 0.94 8.52
N GLU A 139 -13.41 1.30 9.21
CA GLU A 139 -13.10 2.66 9.63
C GLU A 139 -11.74 3.08 9.05
N ILE A 140 -11.64 4.32 8.57
CA ILE A 140 -10.38 4.88 8.08
C ILE A 140 -9.94 5.99 9.02
N ARG A 141 -8.76 5.83 9.63
CA ARG A 141 -8.16 6.81 10.54
C ARG A 141 -6.97 7.49 9.89
N LEU A 142 -7.02 8.81 9.81
CA LEU A 142 -5.87 9.63 9.49
C LEU A 142 -5.13 9.95 10.79
N VAL A 143 -3.79 9.78 10.81
CA VAL A 143 -2.94 10.15 11.95
C VAL A 143 -2.44 11.58 11.74
N PRO A 144 -2.96 12.56 12.49
CA PRO A 144 -2.57 13.96 12.33
C PRO A 144 -1.07 14.14 12.59
N GLY A 145 -0.39 14.95 11.77
CA GLY A 145 1.01 15.29 11.94
C GLY A 145 2.01 14.18 11.52
N ALA A 146 1.57 12.93 11.35
CA ALA A 146 2.48 11.84 11.00
C ALA A 146 3.18 12.07 9.65
N TRP A 147 2.46 12.61 8.66
CA TRP A 147 3.07 12.87 7.36
C TRP A 147 4.16 13.96 7.40
N GLU A 148 4.02 14.94 8.28
CA GLU A 148 5.04 15.96 8.49
C GLU A 148 6.31 15.36 9.09
N LEU A 149 6.18 14.47 10.08
CA LEU A 149 7.32 13.72 10.64
C LEU A 149 8.04 12.92 9.56
N PHE A 150 7.29 12.25 8.68
CA PHE A 150 7.88 11.52 7.55
C PHE A 150 8.65 12.45 6.59
N LYS A 151 8.07 13.60 6.21
CA LYS A 151 8.70 14.57 5.29
C LYS A 151 9.94 15.23 5.87
N THR A 152 9.97 15.47 7.17
CA THR A 152 11.13 16.03 7.87
C THR A 152 12.23 15.02 8.18
N GLY A 153 12.00 13.73 7.86
CA GLY A 153 12.96 12.66 8.08
C GLY A 153 12.93 12.07 9.50
N ASP A 154 12.02 12.51 10.36
CA ASP A 154 11.83 11.91 11.69
C ASP A 154 11.09 10.57 11.57
N ARG A 155 11.84 9.58 11.14
CA ARG A 155 11.28 8.25 10.94
C ARG A 155 10.85 7.58 12.22
N ALA A 156 11.57 7.81 13.31
CA ALA A 156 11.24 7.21 14.60
C ALA A 156 9.92 7.78 15.15
N GLY A 157 9.78 9.11 15.15
CA GLY A 157 8.53 9.79 15.53
C GLY A 157 7.35 9.39 14.65
N TYR A 158 7.57 9.28 13.32
CA TYR A 158 6.56 8.82 12.39
C TYR A 158 6.03 7.42 12.74
N LEU A 159 6.94 6.44 12.92
CA LEU A 159 6.55 5.07 13.22
C LEU A 159 5.91 4.94 14.61
N ALA A 160 6.39 5.70 15.61
CA ALA A 160 5.80 5.74 16.93
C ALA A 160 4.34 6.27 16.89
N ALA A 161 4.09 7.39 16.20
CA ALA A 161 2.75 7.94 16.06
C ALA A 161 1.77 6.96 15.37
N ILE A 162 2.25 6.20 14.36
CA ILE A 162 1.45 5.17 13.70
C ILE A 162 1.17 4.00 14.64
N ALA A 163 2.15 3.57 15.45
CA ALA A 163 1.97 2.48 16.41
C ALA A 163 0.97 2.86 17.49
N GLU A 164 1.06 4.06 18.07
CA GLU A 164 0.10 4.60 19.04
C GLU A 164 -1.33 4.64 18.46
N ALA A 165 -1.48 5.08 17.21
CA ALA A 165 -2.79 5.08 16.54
C ALA A 165 -3.33 3.67 16.32
N ALA A 166 -2.45 2.68 16.08
CA ALA A 166 -2.84 1.27 15.95
C ALA A 166 -3.31 0.70 17.30
N GLU A 167 -2.60 0.98 18.39
CA GLU A 167 -2.99 0.57 19.74
C GLU A 167 -4.32 1.20 20.15
N ALA A 168 -4.50 2.51 19.93
CA ALA A 168 -5.78 3.17 20.17
C ALA A 168 -6.92 2.56 19.36
N ALA A 169 -6.67 2.10 18.13
CA ALA A 169 -7.69 1.41 17.35
C ALA A 169 -8.09 0.06 17.96
N TYR A 170 -7.14 -0.68 18.52
CA TYR A 170 -7.45 -1.92 19.23
C TYR A 170 -8.21 -1.67 20.54
N ASP A 171 -7.84 -0.63 21.29
CA ASP A 171 -8.55 -0.23 22.52
C ASP A 171 -10.00 0.18 22.22
N ASP A 172 -10.26 0.77 21.04
CA ASP A 172 -11.60 1.09 20.53
C ASP A 172 -12.36 -0.12 19.96
N GLY A 173 -11.78 -1.32 20.00
CA GLY A 173 -12.43 -2.57 19.61
C GLY A 173 -12.15 -3.06 18.19
N ALA A 174 -11.14 -2.51 17.51
CA ALA A 174 -10.73 -3.05 16.21
C ALA A 174 -10.29 -4.51 16.36
N THR A 175 -10.79 -5.38 15.49
CA THR A 175 -10.31 -6.76 15.38
C THR A 175 -9.07 -6.87 14.53
N ILE A 176 -8.95 -6.00 13.53
CA ILE A 176 -7.81 -5.90 12.61
C ILE A 176 -7.43 -4.43 12.43
N VAL A 177 -6.15 -4.14 12.54
CA VAL A 177 -5.58 -2.87 12.11
C VAL A 177 -4.76 -3.10 10.85
N ALA A 178 -4.97 -2.25 9.83
CA ALA A 178 -4.27 -2.30 8.56
C ALA A 178 -3.51 -0.99 8.32
N LEU A 179 -2.19 -1.08 8.14
CA LEU A 179 -1.32 0.05 7.83
C LEU A 179 -1.36 0.31 6.32
N ALA A 180 -2.15 1.29 5.90
CA ALA A 180 -2.52 1.49 4.49
C ALA A 180 -1.37 1.98 3.60
N GLN A 181 -0.27 2.47 4.18
CA GLN A 181 0.88 2.96 3.43
C GLN A 181 2.13 2.11 3.70
N ALA A 182 2.92 1.84 2.66
CA ALA A 182 4.13 1.02 2.77
C ALA A 182 5.14 1.58 3.78
N SER A 183 5.26 2.91 3.86
CA SER A 183 6.14 3.61 4.81
C SER A 183 5.84 3.29 6.29
N MET A 184 4.62 2.86 6.59
CA MET A 184 4.17 2.52 7.95
C MET A 184 4.57 1.13 8.41
N ALA A 185 5.06 0.25 7.51
CA ALA A 185 5.25 -1.17 7.82
C ALA A 185 6.07 -1.43 9.09
N GLY A 186 7.08 -0.59 9.36
CA GLY A 186 7.90 -0.70 10.57
C GLY A 186 7.15 -0.44 11.87
N ALA A 187 6.03 0.27 11.84
CA ALA A 187 5.22 0.52 13.04
C ALA A 187 4.56 -0.76 13.57
N ALA A 188 4.33 -1.76 12.70
CA ALA A 188 3.77 -3.04 13.13
C ALA A 188 4.66 -3.79 14.14
N ASP A 189 5.95 -3.53 14.16
CA ASP A 189 6.90 -4.13 15.10
C ASP A 189 6.99 -3.33 16.41
N LEU A 190 6.41 -2.12 16.48
CA LEU A 190 6.39 -1.25 17.64
C LEU A 190 5.10 -1.38 18.47
N VAL A 191 4.04 -1.95 17.89
CA VAL A 191 2.77 -2.16 18.60
C VAL A 191 2.98 -3.20 19.71
N ALA A 192 2.79 -2.77 20.96
CA ALA A 192 2.93 -3.61 22.14
C ALA A 192 1.60 -4.18 22.62
N ASN A 193 0.49 -3.44 22.40
CA ASN A 193 -0.84 -3.81 22.85
C ASN A 193 -1.73 -4.17 21.64
N GLY A 194 -2.11 -5.45 21.54
CA GLY A 194 -2.96 -5.96 20.45
C GLY A 194 -2.23 -6.85 19.44
N PRO A 195 -2.96 -7.36 18.46
CA PRO A 195 -2.40 -8.16 17.37
C PRO A 195 -1.45 -7.33 16.49
N LYS A 196 -0.46 -7.98 15.89
CA LYS A 196 0.43 -7.30 14.94
C LYS A 196 -0.38 -6.76 13.74
N PRO A 197 -0.33 -5.43 13.46
CA PRO A 197 -1.05 -4.85 12.33
C PRO A 197 -0.61 -5.44 10.98
N LEU A 198 -1.56 -5.53 10.05
CA LEU A 198 -1.26 -5.92 8.67
C LEU A 198 -0.58 -4.77 7.94
N SER A 199 0.39 -5.09 7.07
CA SER A 199 1.08 -4.10 6.24
C SER A 199 0.96 -4.43 4.75
N SER A 200 0.95 -3.38 3.92
CA SER A 200 0.73 -3.52 2.47
C SER A 200 1.89 -4.17 1.71
N PRO A 201 3.19 -4.00 2.05
CA PRO A 201 4.28 -4.61 1.28
C PRO A 201 4.19 -6.13 1.19
N THR A 202 4.10 -6.80 2.34
CA THR A 202 4.02 -8.27 2.39
C THR A 202 2.75 -8.79 1.71
N ALA A 203 1.59 -8.13 1.94
CA ALA A 203 0.33 -8.52 1.33
C ALA A 203 0.37 -8.35 -0.21
N GLY A 204 0.92 -7.24 -0.70
CA GLY A 204 1.03 -6.96 -2.13
C GLY A 204 1.96 -7.91 -2.87
N LEU A 205 3.14 -8.18 -2.31
CA LEU A 205 4.09 -9.13 -2.91
C LEU A 205 3.55 -10.56 -2.91
N ALA A 206 2.93 -11.00 -1.82
CA ALA A 206 2.32 -12.34 -1.75
C ALA A 206 1.22 -12.50 -2.82
N ALA A 207 0.37 -11.49 -3.03
CA ALA A 207 -0.65 -11.52 -4.08
C ALA A 207 -0.04 -11.57 -5.49
N ALA A 208 1.06 -10.86 -5.74
CA ALA A 208 1.77 -10.91 -7.03
C ALA A 208 2.33 -12.31 -7.30
N VAL A 209 2.95 -12.93 -6.31
CA VAL A 209 3.49 -14.31 -6.42
C VAL A 209 2.36 -15.30 -6.68
N GLU A 210 1.25 -15.20 -5.97
CA GLU A 210 0.09 -16.07 -6.16
C GLU A 210 -0.44 -15.98 -7.60
N LEU A 211 -0.64 -14.77 -8.13
CA LEU A 211 -1.10 -14.58 -9.51
C LEU A 211 -0.13 -15.12 -10.56
N LEU A 212 1.16 -14.97 -10.35
CA LEU A 212 2.18 -15.53 -11.25
C LEU A 212 2.19 -17.05 -11.21
N SER A 213 1.99 -17.65 -10.03
CA SER A 213 1.93 -19.11 -9.87
C SER A 213 0.71 -19.74 -10.55
N MET A 214 -0.40 -19.01 -10.66
CA MET A 214 -1.62 -19.45 -11.35
C MET A 214 -1.51 -19.39 -12.88
N ARG A 215 -0.53 -18.64 -13.41
CA ARG A 215 -0.31 -18.47 -14.85
C ARG A 215 0.78 -19.40 -15.43
N SER A 216 1.54 -20.04 -14.56
CA SER A 216 2.61 -21.02 -14.91
C SER A 216 2.04 -22.41 -15.03
#